data_58cb1d0ac89d633f68f5a6d6aabe5463
#
_entry.id   58cb1d0ac89d633f68f5a6d6aabe5463
#
_cell.length_a   1.000
_cell.length_b   1.000
_cell.length_c   1.000
_cell.angle_alpha   90.00
_cell.angle_beta   90.00
_cell.angle_gamma   90.00
#
_symmetry.space_group_name_H-M   'P 1'
#
loop_
_entity.id
_entity.type
_entity.pdbx_description
1 polymer ?
#
loop_
_entity_poly.entity_id
_entity_poly.type
_entity_poly.pdbx_seq_one_letter_code
_entity_poly.pdbx_strand_id
1 'polypeptide(L)'
;MNEMVTSPPPRSGIVQSIDRAMAILEVLGEDEEGYRLTDLARRTGLSVSTVHRLLTTLEQRRFVQVDRSDGMWHVGRGAFTVGSAFVRQRNFVAPALPLLRRLRDQTRETVNLGVVDDGEVVVLTQIESRGIIFFFF
;
A
#
# COMPACT_ATOMS: atom_id res chain seq x y z
N MET A 1 39.16 -19.42 7.09
CA MET A 1 37.93 -19.66 7.83
C MET A 1 36.80 -19.09 6.99
N ASN A 2 36.05 -19.98 6.38
CA ASN A 2 35.00 -19.60 5.44
C ASN A 2 33.70 -19.61 6.22
N GLU A 3 33.20 -18.43 6.60
CA GLU A 3 31.84 -18.32 7.14
C GLU A 3 30.86 -18.51 5.99
N MET A 4 30.30 -19.71 5.93
CA MET A 4 29.16 -19.99 5.08
C MET A 4 28.00 -19.14 5.58
N VAL A 5 27.67 -18.09 4.82
CA VAL A 5 26.37 -17.40 4.97
C VAL A 5 25.29 -18.41 4.62
N THR A 6 24.74 -19.05 5.64
CA THR A 6 23.57 -19.91 5.47
C THR A 6 22.37 -19.04 5.20
N SER A 7 21.89 -19.09 3.97
CA SER A 7 20.57 -18.52 3.63
C SER A 7 19.51 -19.11 4.57
N PRO A 8 18.57 -18.30 5.08
CA PRO A 8 17.51 -18.83 5.94
C PRO A 8 16.73 -19.91 5.17
N PRO A 9 16.26 -20.96 5.86
CA PRO A 9 15.53 -22.04 5.21
C PRO A 9 14.28 -21.49 4.51
N PRO A 10 13.88 -22.04 3.35
CA PRO A 10 12.67 -21.62 2.69
C PRO A 10 11.50 -21.81 3.67
N ARG A 11 10.72 -20.74 3.87
CA ARG A 11 9.51 -20.80 4.70
C ARG A 11 8.56 -21.80 4.06
N SER A 12 8.40 -22.99 4.66
CA SER A 12 7.51 -24.03 4.17
C SER A 12 6.06 -23.50 4.20
N GLY A 13 5.33 -23.64 3.11
CA GLY A 13 3.92 -23.26 3.00
C GLY A 13 3.67 -21.93 2.26
N ILE A 14 4.70 -21.21 1.81
CA ILE A 14 4.50 -20.00 1.01
C ILE A 14 4.27 -20.35 -0.46
N VAL A 15 3.17 -19.83 -1.03
CA VAL A 15 2.94 -19.87 -2.47
C VAL A 15 3.71 -18.73 -3.14
N GLN A 16 4.77 -19.05 -3.84
CA GLN A 16 5.73 -18.07 -4.39
C GLN A 16 5.08 -17.03 -5.30
N SER A 17 4.13 -17.42 -6.14
CA SER A 17 3.45 -16.49 -7.05
C SER A 17 2.61 -15.45 -6.30
N ILE A 18 1.98 -15.84 -5.21
CA ILE A 18 1.21 -14.92 -4.36
C ILE A 18 2.16 -13.98 -3.64
N ASP A 19 3.20 -14.48 -3.02
CA ASP A 19 4.22 -13.69 -2.33
C ASP A 19 4.82 -12.63 -3.26
N ARG A 20 5.19 -13.02 -4.48
CA ARG A 20 5.71 -12.11 -5.49
C ARG A 20 4.70 -11.05 -5.94
N ALA A 21 3.42 -11.43 -6.11
CA ALA A 21 2.35 -10.49 -6.45
C ALA A 21 2.13 -9.47 -5.35
N MET A 22 2.13 -9.89 -4.08
CA MET A 22 2.04 -8.99 -2.94
C MET A 22 3.23 -8.03 -2.86
N ALA A 23 4.45 -8.51 -3.08
CA ALA A 23 5.65 -7.67 -3.12
C ALA A 23 5.55 -6.56 -4.21
N ILE A 24 4.98 -6.87 -5.36
CA ILE A 24 4.72 -5.87 -6.41
C ILE A 24 3.72 -4.81 -5.92
N LEU A 25 2.63 -5.22 -5.28
CA LEU A 25 1.64 -4.29 -4.72
C LEU A 25 2.24 -3.37 -3.66
N GLU A 26 3.06 -3.91 -2.78
CA GLU A 26 3.76 -3.12 -1.75
C GLU A 26 4.67 -2.06 -2.39
N VAL A 27 5.47 -2.42 -3.39
CA VAL A 27 6.32 -1.46 -4.11
C VAL A 27 5.48 -0.39 -4.79
N LEU A 28 4.37 -0.75 -5.46
CA LEU A 28 3.48 0.21 -6.10
C LEU A 28 2.84 1.19 -5.11
N GLY A 29 2.64 0.75 -3.86
CA GLY A 29 2.10 1.60 -2.80
C GLY A 29 3.08 2.63 -2.24
N GLU A 30 4.39 2.54 -2.55
CA GLU A 30 5.41 3.44 -2.03
C GLU A 30 5.44 4.80 -2.72
N ASP A 31 5.01 4.88 -3.99
CA ASP A 31 5.11 6.09 -4.80
C ASP A 31 3.87 6.29 -5.68
N GLU A 32 3.25 7.45 -5.56
CA GLU A 32 2.04 7.82 -6.30
C GLU A 32 2.31 8.07 -7.79
N GLU A 33 3.53 8.43 -8.14
CA GLU A 33 3.91 8.64 -9.55
C GLU A 33 3.94 7.33 -10.35
N GLY A 34 3.94 6.19 -9.67
CA GLY A 34 3.94 4.88 -10.28
C GLY A 34 5.33 4.40 -10.66
N TYR A 35 5.37 3.23 -11.28
CA TYR A 35 6.61 2.55 -11.66
C TYR A 35 6.53 2.00 -13.08
N ARG A 36 7.64 2.06 -13.78
CA ARG A 36 7.81 1.32 -15.04
C ARG A 36 8.01 -0.17 -14.75
N LEU A 37 7.64 -0.99 -15.71
CA LEU A 37 7.84 -2.44 -15.63
C LEU A 37 9.29 -2.83 -15.27
N THR A 38 10.26 -2.15 -15.88
CA THR A 38 11.69 -2.41 -15.63
C THR A 38 12.11 -2.01 -14.21
N ASP A 39 11.54 -0.96 -13.66
CA ASP A 39 11.82 -0.52 -12.28
C ASP A 39 11.23 -1.51 -11.27
N LEU A 40 10.03 -2.00 -11.51
CA LEU A 40 9.43 -3.06 -10.68
C LEU A 40 10.25 -4.35 -10.71
N ALA A 41 10.74 -4.75 -11.88
CA ALA A 41 11.61 -5.92 -12.01
C ALA A 41 12.89 -5.76 -11.17
N ARG A 42 13.52 -4.59 -11.25
CA ARG A 42 14.73 -4.29 -10.46
C ARG A 42 14.44 -4.25 -8.96
N ARG A 43 13.36 -3.59 -8.54
CA ARG A 43 12.97 -3.45 -7.13
C ARG A 43 12.61 -4.78 -6.48
N THR A 44 11.97 -5.67 -7.22
CA THR A 44 11.53 -6.98 -6.73
C THR A 44 12.57 -8.09 -6.93
N GLY A 45 13.61 -7.86 -7.72
CA GLY A 45 14.60 -8.88 -8.09
C GLY A 45 14.06 -9.96 -9.03
N LEU A 46 12.91 -9.71 -9.67
CA LEU A 46 12.27 -10.63 -10.60
C LEU A 46 12.61 -10.28 -12.06
N SER A 47 12.48 -11.26 -12.96
CA SER A 47 12.59 -11.00 -14.39
C SER A 47 11.44 -10.12 -14.89
N VAL A 48 11.71 -9.33 -15.93
CA VAL A 48 10.69 -8.46 -16.56
C VAL A 48 9.47 -9.28 -17.01
N SER A 49 9.70 -10.46 -17.59
CA SER A 49 8.61 -11.34 -18.06
C SER A 49 7.75 -11.85 -16.89
N THR A 50 8.35 -12.19 -15.76
CA THR A 50 7.62 -12.61 -14.55
C THR A 50 6.79 -11.45 -14.00
N VAL A 51 7.37 -10.27 -13.87
CA VAL A 51 6.64 -9.08 -13.39
C VAL A 51 5.48 -8.74 -14.32
N HIS A 52 5.70 -8.77 -15.64
CA HIS A 52 4.64 -8.52 -16.59
C HIS A 52 3.46 -9.50 -16.46
N ARG A 53 3.75 -10.80 -16.30
CA ARG A 53 2.69 -11.81 -16.09
C ARG A 53 1.92 -11.60 -14.80
N LEU A 54 2.61 -11.26 -13.72
CA LEU A 54 1.97 -10.96 -12.43
C LEU A 54 1.11 -9.70 -12.52
N LEU A 55 1.63 -8.63 -13.11
CA LEU A 55 0.90 -7.38 -13.33
C LEU A 55 -0.34 -7.59 -14.20
N THR A 56 -0.25 -8.37 -15.28
CA THR A 56 -1.39 -8.69 -16.14
C THR A 56 -2.49 -9.40 -15.36
N THR A 57 -2.14 -10.33 -14.49
CA THR A 57 -3.08 -11.03 -13.63
C THR A 57 -3.73 -10.08 -12.61
N LEU A 58 -2.93 -9.24 -11.96
CA LEU A 58 -3.41 -8.24 -11.02
C LEU A 58 -4.31 -7.18 -11.69
N GLU A 59 -3.99 -6.78 -12.93
CA GLU A 59 -4.79 -5.85 -13.72
C GLU A 59 -6.17 -6.40 -14.04
N GLN A 60 -6.28 -7.68 -14.39
CA GLN A 60 -7.57 -8.36 -14.62
C GLN A 60 -8.49 -8.27 -13.40
N ARG A 61 -7.92 -8.29 -12.21
CA ARG A 61 -8.62 -8.13 -10.93
C ARG A 61 -8.73 -6.67 -10.49
N ARG A 62 -8.20 -5.72 -11.25
CA ARG A 62 -8.19 -4.29 -10.96
C ARG A 62 -7.41 -3.92 -9.69
N PHE A 63 -6.49 -4.77 -9.26
CA PHE A 63 -5.57 -4.49 -8.14
C PHE A 63 -4.43 -3.57 -8.56
N VAL A 64 -4.09 -3.57 -9.84
CA VAL A 64 -3.17 -2.62 -10.45
C VAL A 64 -3.80 -2.05 -11.72
N GLN A 65 -3.29 -0.93 -12.14
CA GLN A 65 -3.67 -0.28 -13.41
C GLN A 65 -2.42 0.26 -14.09
N VAL A 66 -2.44 0.28 -15.41
CA VAL A 66 -1.41 0.91 -16.22
C VAL A 66 -1.96 2.15 -16.90
N ASP A 67 -1.23 3.24 -16.80
CA ASP A 67 -1.48 4.40 -17.65
C ASP A 67 -0.81 4.14 -19.01
N ARG A 68 -1.62 3.96 -20.03
CA ARG A 68 -1.13 3.63 -21.38
C ARG A 68 -0.47 4.80 -22.08
N SER A 69 -0.64 6.02 -21.56
CA SER A 69 -0.01 7.22 -22.11
C SER A 69 1.49 7.29 -21.82
N ASP A 70 1.91 6.81 -20.64
CA ASP A 70 3.30 6.86 -20.18
C ASP A 70 3.89 5.49 -19.82
N GLY A 71 3.07 4.43 -19.77
CA GLY A 71 3.48 3.07 -19.42
C GLY A 71 3.74 2.87 -17.93
N MET A 72 3.27 3.77 -17.07
CA MET A 72 3.44 3.69 -15.63
C MET A 72 2.37 2.81 -14.99
N TRP A 73 2.79 1.96 -14.07
CA TRP A 73 1.93 1.09 -13.29
C TRP A 73 1.64 1.69 -11.93
N HIS A 74 0.38 1.61 -11.52
CA HIS A 74 -0.13 2.16 -10.27
C HIS A 74 -0.98 1.13 -9.53
N VAL A 75 -1.19 1.38 -8.24
CA VAL A 75 -2.22 0.65 -7.49
C VAL A 75 -3.59 0.91 -8.11
N GLY A 76 -4.38 -0.14 -8.29
CA GLY A 76 -5.71 -0.07 -8.87
C GLY A 76 -6.81 0.03 -7.81
N ARG A 77 -8.01 0.41 -8.26
CA ARG A 77 -9.17 0.58 -7.36
C ARG A 77 -9.60 -0.70 -6.63
N GLY A 78 -9.32 -1.87 -7.19
CA GLY A 78 -9.63 -3.15 -6.53
C GLY A 78 -8.87 -3.32 -5.23
N ALA A 79 -7.60 -2.92 -5.20
CA ALA A 79 -6.79 -2.92 -3.99
C ALA A 79 -7.37 -1.95 -2.94
N PHE A 80 -7.77 -0.74 -3.35
CA PHE A 80 -8.45 0.22 -2.47
C PHE A 80 -9.75 -0.34 -1.90
N THR A 81 -10.60 -0.94 -2.73
CA THR A 81 -11.87 -1.52 -2.31
C THR A 81 -11.68 -2.60 -1.24
N VAL A 82 -10.72 -3.50 -1.43
CA VAL A 82 -10.41 -4.55 -0.45
C VAL A 82 -9.77 -3.94 0.80
N GLY A 83 -8.79 -3.05 0.62
CA GLY A 83 -8.09 -2.43 1.74
C GLY A 83 -8.99 -1.55 2.61
N SER A 84 -10.01 -0.90 2.04
CA SER A 84 -10.95 -0.09 2.80
C SER A 84 -11.81 -0.89 3.78
N ALA A 85 -11.94 -2.21 3.60
CA ALA A 85 -12.56 -3.08 4.57
C ALA A 85 -11.85 -3.06 5.93
N PHE A 86 -10.53 -2.86 5.94
CA PHE A 86 -9.76 -2.71 7.17
C PHE A 86 -10.28 -1.56 8.03
N VAL A 87 -10.59 -0.42 7.42
CA VAL A 87 -11.17 0.74 8.12
C VAL A 87 -12.62 0.49 8.54
N ARG A 88 -13.44 -0.09 7.63
CA ARG A 88 -14.85 -0.38 7.92
C ARG A 88 -15.06 -1.37 9.06
N GLN A 89 -14.15 -2.31 9.25
CA GLN A 89 -14.20 -3.27 10.36
C GLN A 89 -13.99 -2.62 11.73
N ARG A 90 -13.55 -1.37 11.77
CA ARG A 90 -13.28 -0.60 12.97
C ARG A 90 -14.42 0.39 13.22
N ASN A 91 -15.44 -0.06 13.92
CA ASN A 91 -16.72 0.63 14.11
C ASN A 91 -16.62 1.99 14.83
N PHE A 92 -15.47 2.32 15.40
CA PHE A 92 -15.28 3.56 16.16
C PHE A 92 -14.87 4.77 15.29
N VAL A 93 -14.51 4.56 14.02
CA VAL A 93 -14.05 5.66 13.14
C VAL A 93 -15.17 6.69 12.92
N ALA A 94 -16.36 6.23 12.50
CA ALA A 94 -17.48 7.12 12.22
C ALA A 94 -17.93 7.91 13.47
N PRO A 95 -18.11 7.31 14.66
CA PRO A 95 -18.42 8.05 15.89
C PRO A 95 -17.33 9.03 16.33
N ALA A 96 -16.07 8.76 15.98
CA ALA A 96 -14.94 9.63 16.32
C ALA A 96 -14.88 10.92 15.48
N LEU A 97 -15.42 10.93 14.26
CA LEU A 97 -15.29 12.05 13.34
C LEU A 97 -15.73 13.41 13.91
N PRO A 98 -16.86 13.54 14.63
CA PRO A 98 -17.25 14.82 15.24
C PRO A 98 -16.23 15.31 16.27
N LEU A 99 -15.67 14.40 17.06
CA LEU A 99 -14.66 14.70 18.07
C LEU A 99 -13.34 15.15 17.43
N LEU A 100 -12.92 14.48 16.36
CA LEU A 100 -11.72 14.83 15.60
C LEU A 100 -11.85 16.21 14.94
N ARG A 101 -13.02 16.51 14.37
CA ARG A 101 -13.30 17.83 13.78
C ARG A 101 -13.26 18.93 14.83
N ARG A 102 -13.84 18.68 16.01
CA ARG A 102 -13.79 19.62 17.14
C ARG A 102 -12.36 19.86 17.60
N LEU A 103 -11.56 18.80 17.71
CA LEU A 103 -10.15 18.91 18.10
C LEU A 103 -9.36 19.72 17.06
N ARG A 104 -9.54 19.43 15.76
CA ARG A 104 -8.94 20.23 14.70
C ARG A 104 -9.32 21.70 14.80
N ASP A 105 -10.60 22.02 15.02
CA ASP A 105 -11.10 23.40 15.09
C ASP A 105 -10.54 24.15 16.31
N GLN A 106 -10.34 23.44 17.43
CA GLN A 106 -9.75 24.02 18.65
C GLN A 106 -8.24 24.24 18.52
N THR A 107 -7.53 23.30 17.95
CA THR A 107 -6.06 23.34 17.82
C THR A 107 -5.58 24.03 16.55
N ARG A 108 -6.43 24.06 15.51
CA ARG A 108 -6.11 24.46 14.13
C ARG A 108 -5.02 23.61 13.49
N GLU A 109 -4.80 22.42 14.03
CA GLU A 109 -3.82 21.46 13.54
C GLU A 109 -4.52 20.29 12.83
N THR A 110 -3.78 19.58 12.00
CA THR A 110 -4.23 18.32 11.40
C THR A 110 -4.34 17.25 12.49
N VAL A 111 -5.44 16.53 12.53
CA VAL A 111 -5.71 15.49 13.51
C VAL A 111 -5.80 14.14 12.82
N ASN A 112 -5.06 13.17 13.30
CA ASN A 112 -5.08 11.80 12.80
C ASN A 112 -5.71 10.86 13.83
N LEU A 113 -6.51 9.92 13.37
CA LEU A 113 -6.97 8.76 14.15
C LEU A 113 -6.28 7.52 13.62
N GLY A 114 -5.53 6.86 14.45
CA GLY A 114 -4.85 5.62 14.12
C GLY A 114 -5.10 4.52 15.12
N VAL A 115 -4.73 3.32 14.75
CA VAL A 115 -4.67 2.14 15.62
C VAL A 115 -3.25 1.59 15.62
N VAL A 116 -2.88 0.96 16.72
CA VAL A 116 -1.66 0.16 16.76
C VAL A 116 -1.99 -1.24 16.27
N ASP A 117 -1.31 -1.69 15.24
CA ASP A 117 -1.45 -3.01 14.67
C ASP A 117 -0.05 -3.58 14.40
N ASP A 118 0.24 -4.74 14.95
CA ASP A 118 1.55 -5.39 14.86
C ASP A 118 2.76 -4.48 15.20
N GLY A 119 2.58 -3.60 16.19
CA GLY A 119 3.61 -2.66 16.64
C GLY A 119 3.78 -1.40 15.78
N GLU A 120 3.00 -1.25 14.73
CA GLU A 120 2.97 -0.07 13.87
C GLU A 120 1.69 0.74 14.07
N VAL A 121 1.77 2.05 13.80
CA VAL A 121 0.60 2.92 13.81
C VAL A 121 0.00 2.99 12.41
N VAL A 122 -1.22 2.48 12.28
CA VAL A 122 -2.00 2.57 11.04
C VAL A 122 -2.98 3.73 11.15
N VAL A 123 -2.83 4.74 10.32
CA VAL A 123 -3.74 5.89 10.27
C VAL A 123 -5.02 5.49 9.52
N LEU A 124 -6.16 5.56 10.21
CA LEU A 124 -7.46 5.18 9.67
C LEU A 124 -8.19 6.36 9.02
N THR A 125 -8.00 7.55 9.55
CA THR A 125 -8.57 8.78 9.00
C THR A 125 -7.77 9.99 9.45
N GLN A 126 -7.82 11.03 8.65
CA GLN A 126 -7.16 12.30 8.88
C GLN A 126 -8.15 13.44 8.68
N ILE A 127 -8.16 14.39 9.59
CA ILE A 127 -8.90 15.65 9.46
C ILE A 127 -7.88 16.77 9.35
N GLU A 128 -7.83 17.36 8.16
CA GLU A 128 -6.82 18.37 7.86
C GLU A 128 -7.13 19.73 8.51
N SER A 129 -6.09 20.46 8.82
CA SER A 129 -6.20 21.88 9.19
C SER A 129 -6.66 22.68 7.95
N ARG A 130 -7.44 23.74 8.16
CA ARG A 130 -7.98 24.57 7.06
C ARG A 130 -6.94 25.42 6.32
N GLY A 131 -5.66 25.18 6.51
CA GLY A 131 -4.60 26.07 6.04
C GLY A 131 -3.72 25.58 4.91
N ILE A 132 -3.49 24.26 4.76
CA ILE A 132 -2.63 23.71 3.69
C ILE A 132 -3.04 22.25 3.46
N ILE A 133 -3.31 21.90 2.20
CA ILE A 133 -3.67 20.54 1.81
C ILE A 133 -2.38 19.78 1.51
N PHE A 134 -2.04 18.80 2.34
CA PHE A 134 -1.08 17.75 2.00
C PHE A 134 -1.82 16.43 1.97
N PHE A 135 -1.84 15.78 0.83
CA PHE A 135 -2.30 14.40 0.73
C PHE A 135 -1.11 13.48 0.97
N PHE A 136 -1.16 12.70 2.05
CA PHE A 136 -0.32 11.53 2.23
C PHE A 136 -1.26 10.31 2.33
N PHE A 137 -1.12 9.43 1.36
CA PHE A 137 -1.77 8.13 1.37
C PHE A 137 -0.75 7.06 1.70
#